data_998320e427a1ec4e1c8d7fe945436744
#
_entry.id   998320e427a1ec4e1c8d7fe945436744
#
_cell.length_a   1.000
_cell.length_b   1.000
_cell.length_c   1.000
_cell.angle_alpha   90.00
_cell.angle_beta   90.00
_cell.angle_gamma   90.00
#
_symmetry.space_group_name_H-M   'P 1'
#
loop_
_entity.id
_entity.type
_entity.pdbx_description
1 polymer ?
#
loop_
_entity_poly.entity_id
_entity_poly.type
_entity_poly.pdbx_seq_one_letter_code
_entity_poly.pdbx_strand_id
1 'polypeptide(L)'
;GDAVRAGATLVTHTPVMGGWIGSDGIVLRTGGEEPFELCCRWLINAAGLYAQDLARCIDGFPAECVPPTFYAKGHYFTLSGRAPFRHLVYPMPDHAGLGIHVTLDLGGQCKFGPDVTGWPMTPDYTFQPDLEEKFYRAIRRYYPDLPDGALQPGYTGIRPKVTGPTEPAGDFVIQGPSLHGVAGLVNLFGIESPGLTASLAIAQRVVEELRMAAVP
;
A
#
# COMPACT_ATOMS: atom_id res chain seq x y z
N GLY A 1 19.23 0.41 -3.25
CA GLY A 1 20.10 0.83 -2.15
C GLY A 1 20.68 -0.33 -1.35
N ASP A 2 20.32 -0.45 -0.07
CA ASP A 2 20.95 -1.39 0.88
C ASP A 2 20.75 -2.86 0.50
N ALA A 3 19.57 -3.24 0.07
CA ALA A 3 19.29 -4.60 -0.37
C ALA A 3 20.19 -5.02 -1.54
N VAL A 4 20.37 -4.14 -2.54
CA VAL A 4 21.26 -4.43 -3.68
C VAL A 4 22.71 -4.52 -3.22
N ARG A 5 23.16 -3.66 -2.29
CA ARG A 5 24.50 -3.76 -1.69
C ARG A 5 24.71 -5.06 -0.92
N ALA A 6 23.62 -5.60 -0.35
CA ALA A 6 23.62 -6.89 0.33
C ALA A 6 23.44 -8.10 -0.62
N GLY A 7 23.48 -7.90 -1.94
CA GLY A 7 23.43 -8.97 -2.93
C GLY A 7 22.05 -9.25 -3.52
N ALA A 8 21.01 -8.44 -3.22
CA ALA A 8 19.73 -8.60 -3.87
C ALA A 8 19.77 -8.13 -5.33
N THR A 9 19.07 -8.84 -6.20
CA THR A 9 18.86 -8.45 -7.61
C THR A 9 17.51 -7.75 -7.73
N LEU A 10 17.51 -6.55 -8.30
CA LEU A 10 16.30 -5.82 -8.66
C LEU A 10 16.04 -6.02 -10.16
N VAL A 11 14.90 -6.59 -10.49
CA VAL A 11 14.43 -6.76 -11.86
C VAL A 11 13.17 -5.93 -12.05
N THR A 12 13.18 -5.01 -13.00
CA THR A 12 12.06 -4.13 -13.34
C THR A 12 11.42 -4.57 -14.66
N HIS A 13 10.21 -4.06 -14.96
CA HIS A 13 9.46 -4.41 -16.17
C HIS A 13 9.20 -5.91 -16.35
N THR A 14 9.18 -6.64 -15.23
CA THR A 14 9.04 -8.10 -15.19
C THR A 14 7.87 -8.44 -14.26
N PRO A 15 6.63 -8.32 -14.73
CA PRO A 15 5.46 -8.65 -13.93
C PRO A 15 5.40 -10.15 -13.64
N VAL A 16 4.99 -10.51 -12.42
CA VAL A 16 4.65 -11.89 -12.09
C VAL A 16 3.23 -12.17 -12.59
N MET A 17 3.11 -13.11 -13.51
CA MET A 17 1.84 -13.48 -14.16
C MET A 17 1.10 -14.58 -13.42
N GLY A 18 1.74 -15.25 -12.47
CA GLY A 18 1.22 -16.36 -11.69
C GLY A 18 2.32 -17.37 -11.38
N GLY A 19 1.93 -18.55 -10.95
CA GLY A 19 2.87 -19.62 -10.60
C GLY A 19 2.17 -20.82 -10.04
N TRP A 20 2.92 -21.75 -9.46
CA TRP A 20 2.38 -22.93 -8.78
C TRP A 20 3.28 -23.38 -7.63
N ILE A 21 2.68 -24.12 -6.73
CA ILE A 21 3.39 -24.77 -5.62
C ILE A 21 3.88 -26.12 -6.13
N GLY A 22 5.20 -26.27 -6.22
CA GLY A 22 5.87 -27.52 -6.63
C GLY A 22 6.43 -28.32 -5.45
N SER A 23 7.00 -29.49 -5.73
CA SER A 23 7.63 -30.35 -4.71
C SER A 23 8.87 -29.72 -4.09
N ASP A 24 9.62 -28.93 -4.86
CA ASP A 24 10.93 -28.39 -4.46
C ASP A 24 10.91 -26.88 -4.18
N GLY A 25 9.73 -26.27 -4.20
CA GLY A 25 9.54 -24.85 -3.96
C GLY A 25 8.38 -24.26 -4.76
N ILE A 26 8.36 -22.96 -4.87
CA ILE A 26 7.32 -22.22 -5.58
C ILE A 26 7.91 -21.75 -6.91
N VAL A 27 7.20 -22.03 -8.00
CA VAL A 27 7.59 -21.58 -9.34
C VAL A 27 6.73 -20.38 -9.73
N LEU A 28 7.38 -19.30 -10.12
CA LEU A 28 6.75 -18.09 -10.65
C LEU A 28 6.93 -18.03 -12.16
N ARG A 29 5.88 -17.66 -12.87
CA ARG A 29 5.94 -17.28 -14.28
C ARG A 29 5.96 -15.76 -14.39
N THR A 30 6.93 -15.24 -15.10
CA THR A 30 7.08 -13.81 -15.37
C THR A 30 6.56 -13.47 -16.77
N GLY A 31 6.16 -12.20 -16.93
CA GLY A 31 5.91 -11.57 -18.22
C GLY A 31 7.00 -10.55 -18.55
N GLY A 32 6.70 -9.62 -19.46
CA GLY A 32 7.63 -8.60 -19.93
C GLY A 32 8.26 -8.99 -21.27
N GLU A 33 9.37 -8.31 -21.64
CA GLU A 33 10.04 -8.54 -22.93
C GLU A 33 10.72 -9.91 -22.98
N GLU A 34 11.26 -10.37 -21.86
CA GLU A 34 11.95 -11.66 -21.73
C GLU A 34 11.26 -12.50 -20.62
N PRO A 35 10.16 -13.18 -20.90
CA PRO A 35 9.48 -14.02 -19.92
C PRO A 35 10.33 -15.22 -19.51
N PHE A 36 10.32 -15.56 -18.21
CA PHE A 36 11.01 -16.75 -17.69
C PHE A 36 10.24 -17.37 -16.51
N GLU A 37 10.66 -18.55 -16.12
CA GLU A 37 10.21 -19.19 -14.90
C GLU A 37 11.31 -19.13 -13.83
N LEU A 38 10.88 -18.79 -12.60
CA LEU A 38 11.76 -18.71 -11.45
C LEU A 38 11.29 -19.67 -10.37
N CYS A 39 12.11 -20.67 -10.08
CA CYS A 39 11.88 -21.53 -8.91
C CYS A 39 12.53 -20.92 -7.68
N CYS A 40 11.75 -20.71 -6.62
CA CYS A 40 12.22 -20.14 -5.37
C CYS A 40 11.78 -21.01 -4.18
N ARG A 41 12.64 -21.08 -3.16
CA ARG A 41 12.31 -21.74 -1.90
C ARG A 41 11.36 -20.91 -1.05
N TRP A 42 11.47 -19.62 -1.17
CA TRP A 42 10.66 -18.65 -0.42
C TRP A 42 10.11 -17.57 -1.33
N LEU A 43 8.82 -17.36 -1.24
CA LEU A 43 8.10 -16.29 -1.93
C LEU A 43 7.50 -15.34 -0.89
N ILE A 44 7.85 -14.08 -0.98
CA ILE A 44 7.22 -13.02 -0.19
C ILE A 44 6.37 -12.18 -1.14
N ASN A 45 5.07 -12.31 -1.04
CA ASN A 45 4.12 -11.52 -1.80
C ASN A 45 3.94 -10.14 -1.13
N ALA A 46 4.65 -9.15 -1.63
CA ALA A 46 4.56 -7.76 -1.20
C ALA A 46 4.00 -6.86 -2.32
N ALA A 47 3.04 -7.37 -3.11
CA ALA A 47 2.53 -6.71 -4.32
C ALA A 47 1.52 -5.57 -4.05
N GLY A 48 1.33 -5.15 -2.78
CA GLY A 48 0.51 -3.99 -2.42
C GLY A 48 -0.94 -4.12 -2.88
N LEU A 49 -1.38 -3.24 -3.77
CA LEU A 49 -2.75 -3.25 -4.33
C LEU A 49 -3.11 -4.55 -5.08
N TYR A 50 -2.10 -5.30 -5.53
CA TYR A 50 -2.26 -6.52 -6.33
C TYR A 50 -1.91 -7.80 -5.54
N ALA A 51 -1.69 -7.70 -4.22
CA ALA A 51 -1.25 -8.83 -3.42
C ALA A 51 -2.27 -9.98 -3.41
N GLN A 52 -3.56 -9.67 -3.32
CA GLN A 52 -4.62 -10.68 -3.36
C GLN A 52 -4.74 -11.32 -4.74
N ASP A 53 -4.60 -10.55 -5.80
CA ASP A 53 -4.66 -11.06 -7.17
C ASP A 53 -3.47 -11.98 -7.44
N LEU A 54 -2.27 -11.60 -7.02
CA LEU A 54 -1.10 -12.46 -7.11
C LEU A 54 -1.29 -13.76 -6.34
N ALA A 55 -1.81 -13.70 -5.10
CA ALA A 55 -2.06 -14.90 -4.32
C ALA A 55 -3.05 -15.87 -5.02
N ARG A 56 -4.10 -15.32 -5.67
CA ARG A 56 -5.07 -16.11 -6.45
C ARG A 56 -4.46 -16.72 -7.73
N CYS A 57 -3.40 -16.12 -8.26
CA CYS A 57 -2.70 -16.61 -9.46
C CYS A 57 -1.61 -17.65 -9.15
N ILE A 58 -1.46 -18.07 -7.89
CA ILE A 58 -0.56 -19.16 -7.48
C ILE A 58 -1.38 -20.45 -7.38
N ASP A 59 -1.23 -21.33 -8.35
CA ASP A 59 -1.92 -22.63 -8.37
C ASP A 59 -1.53 -23.47 -7.15
N GLY A 60 -2.53 -23.97 -6.43
CA GLY A 60 -2.36 -24.70 -5.17
C GLY A 60 -2.42 -23.82 -3.90
N PHE A 61 -2.51 -22.51 -4.03
CA PHE A 61 -2.76 -21.65 -2.84
C PHE A 61 -4.25 -21.73 -2.45
N PRO A 62 -4.58 -21.88 -1.14
CA PRO A 62 -5.97 -21.99 -0.69
C PRO A 62 -6.72 -20.66 -0.90
N ALA A 63 -7.74 -20.67 -1.75
CA ALA A 63 -8.49 -19.45 -2.11
C ALA A 63 -9.20 -18.81 -0.90
N GLU A 64 -9.61 -19.62 0.06
CA GLU A 64 -10.24 -19.19 1.31
C GLU A 64 -9.30 -18.42 2.23
N CYS A 65 -8.00 -18.55 2.03
CA CYS A 65 -6.99 -17.79 2.76
C CYS A 65 -6.72 -16.39 2.16
N VAL A 66 -7.30 -16.07 1.01
CA VAL A 66 -7.15 -14.74 0.41
C VAL A 66 -8.23 -13.80 0.94
N PRO A 67 -7.86 -12.77 1.72
CA PRO A 67 -8.84 -11.81 2.24
C PRO A 67 -9.47 -11.00 1.10
N PRO A 68 -10.63 -10.37 1.35
CA PRO A 68 -11.24 -9.46 0.39
C PRO A 68 -10.33 -8.28 0.08
N THR A 69 -10.53 -7.67 -1.08
CA THR A 69 -9.78 -6.50 -1.53
C THR A 69 -10.72 -5.31 -1.62
N PHE A 70 -10.34 -4.23 -0.95
CA PHE A 70 -11.01 -2.94 -1.06
C PHE A 70 -9.98 -1.85 -1.35
N TYR A 71 -10.38 -0.84 -2.10
CA TYR A 71 -9.52 0.28 -2.46
C TYR A 71 -10.08 1.57 -1.86
N ALA A 72 -9.37 2.16 -0.89
CA ALA A 72 -9.76 3.45 -0.34
C ALA A 72 -9.00 4.56 -1.07
N LYS A 73 -9.72 5.36 -1.83
CA LYS A 73 -9.19 6.47 -2.62
C LYS A 73 -9.10 7.74 -1.80
N GLY A 74 -7.98 8.43 -1.89
CA GLY A 74 -7.76 9.74 -1.28
C GLY A 74 -7.10 10.73 -2.23
N HIS A 75 -7.44 12.00 -2.10
CA HIS A 75 -6.93 13.09 -2.92
C HIS A 75 -5.96 13.95 -2.13
N TYR A 76 -5.04 14.56 -2.86
CA TYR A 76 -4.10 15.54 -2.33
C TYR A 76 -4.15 16.80 -3.17
N PHE A 77 -4.21 17.96 -2.47
CA PHE A 77 -4.01 19.27 -3.07
C PHE A 77 -2.64 19.80 -2.69
N THR A 78 -2.04 20.60 -3.57
CA THR A 78 -0.80 21.32 -3.30
C THR A 78 -1.10 22.78 -3.03
N LEU A 79 -0.29 23.43 -2.20
CA LEU A 79 -0.37 24.87 -1.94
C LEU A 79 0.44 25.63 -2.99
N SER A 80 -0.18 26.61 -3.63
CA SER A 80 0.52 27.60 -4.44
C SER A 80 1.29 28.56 -3.55
N GLY A 81 2.50 28.91 -3.94
CA GLY A 81 3.33 29.84 -3.22
C GLY A 81 4.09 29.24 -2.04
N ARG A 82 4.51 30.10 -1.11
CA ARG A 82 5.35 29.68 0.02
C ARG A 82 4.53 28.99 1.10
N ALA A 83 5.00 27.82 1.53
CA ALA A 83 4.38 27.10 2.63
C ALA A 83 4.56 27.86 3.95
N PRO A 84 3.48 28.07 4.72
CA PRO A 84 3.57 28.69 6.04
C PRO A 84 4.06 27.71 7.12
N PHE A 85 4.09 26.41 6.76
CA PHE A 85 4.44 25.32 7.66
C PHE A 85 5.92 24.96 7.57
N ARG A 86 6.50 24.58 8.70
CA ARG A 86 7.86 24.01 8.82
C ARG A 86 7.85 22.58 9.33
N HIS A 87 6.68 22.10 9.74
CA HIS A 87 6.45 20.77 10.30
C HIS A 87 5.22 20.14 9.65
N LEU A 88 5.11 18.82 9.72
CA LEU A 88 3.90 18.10 9.40
C LEU A 88 2.81 18.46 10.41
N VAL A 89 1.57 18.65 9.97
CA VAL A 89 0.43 18.94 10.84
C VAL A 89 -0.63 17.87 10.65
N TYR A 90 -0.96 17.19 11.73
CA TYR A 90 -1.99 16.16 11.77
C TYR A 90 -3.13 16.68 12.66
N PRO A 91 -4.25 17.15 12.09
CA PRO A 91 -5.40 17.53 12.88
C PRO A 91 -5.95 16.31 13.63
N MET A 92 -6.65 16.55 14.74
CA MET A 92 -7.33 15.47 15.45
C MET A 92 -8.30 14.76 14.50
N PRO A 93 -8.34 13.42 14.52
CA PRO A 93 -9.31 12.67 13.77
C PRO A 93 -10.73 13.09 14.15
N ASP A 94 -11.61 13.22 13.17
CA ASP A 94 -13.04 13.36 13.38
C ASP A 94 -13.74 12.02 13.05
N HIS A 95 -15.05 11.96 13.25
CA HIS A 95 -15.84 10.76 13.00
C HIS A 95 -15.79 10.27 11.54
N ALA A 96 -15.30 11.11 10.61
CA ALA A 96 -15.22 10.81 9.18
C ALA A 96 -13.83 10.35 8.73
N GLY A 97 -12.81 10.35 9.61
CA GLY A 97 -11.46 9.90 9.25
C GLY A 97 -10.33 10.68 9.91
N LEU A 98 -9.09 10.48 9.43
CA LEU A 98 -7.87 11.06 10.00
C LEU A 98 -7.72 12.58 9.80
N GLY A 99 -8.68 13.23 9.13
CA GLY A 99 -8.58 14.64 8.74
C GLY A 99 -7.60 14.88 7.58
N ILE A 100 -7.59 16.10 7.05
CA ILE A 100 -6.69 16.51 5.98
C ILE A 100 -5.39 17.01 6.60
N HIS A 101 -4.32 16.26 6.41
CA HIS A 101 -3.00 16.54 6.97
C HIS A 101 -2.25 17.60 6.16
N VAL A 102 -1.25 18.22 6.78
CA VAL A 102 -0.20 18.97 6.10
C VAL A 102 1.02 18.08 5.99
N THR A 103 1.52 17.88 4.77
CA THR A 103 2.81 17.25 4.51
C THR A 103 3.70 18.19 3.71
N LEU A 104 5.00 18.09 3.95
CA LEU A 104 6.02 18.85 3.22
C LEU A 104 6.89 17.84 2.47
N ASP A 105 7.08 18.06 1.18
CA ASP A 105 8.05 17.26 0.45
C ASP A 105 9.49 17.76 0.67
N LEU A 106 10.46 17.03 0.11
CA LEU A 106 11.87 17.38 0.28
C LEU A 106 12.25 18.73 -0.37
N GLY A 107 11.43 19.23 -1.29
CA GLY A 107 11.57 20.57 -1.87
C GLY A 107 10.88 21.66 -1.04
N GLY A 108 10.22 21.29 0.06
CA GLY A 108 9.48 22.22 0.92
C GLY A 108 8.09 22.59 0.40
N GLN A 109 7.59 21.92 -0.66
CA GLN A 109 6.24 22.13 -1.13
C GLN A 109 5.23 21.55 -0.16
N CYS A 110 4.23 22.35 0.19
CA CYS A 110 3.14 21.93 1.06
C CYS A 110 2.07 21.18 0.29
N LYS A 111 1.64 20.05 0.85
CA LYS A 111 0.54 19.22 0.35
C LYS A 111 -0.47 18.98 1.46
N PHE A 112 -1.74 19.01 1.09
CA PHE A 112 -2.86 18.75 1.98
C PHE A 112 -3.55 17.46 1.57
N GLY A 113 -3.76 16.56 2.52
CA GLY A 113 -4.41 15.27 2.27
C GLY A 113 -3.85 14.14 3.13
N PRO A 114 -4.34 12.91 2.90
CA PRO A 114 -5.45 12.63 2.00
C PRO A 114 -6.80 12.95 2.64
N ASP A 115 -7.82 13.08 1.81
CA ASP A 115 -9.18 12.77 2.23
C ASP A 115 -9.47 11.26 2.10
N VAL A 116 -10.67 10.83 2.40
CA VAL A 116 -11.20 9.52 2.01
C VAL A 116 -12.46 9.78 1.21
N THR A 117 -12.39 9.53 -0.10
CA THR A 117 -13.50 9.81 -1.01
C THR A 117 -13.65 8.66 -2.00
N GLY A 118 -14.53 7.73 -1.65
CA GLY A 118 -14.88 6.62 -2.51
C GLY A 118 -14.07 5.35 -2.28
N TRP A 119 -14.70 4.26 -2.68
CA TRP A 119 -14.19 2.90 -2.60
C TRP A 119 -14.38 2.24 -3.97
N PRO A 120 -13.56 2.59 -4.97
CA PRO A 120 -13.70 2.04 -6.31
C PRO A 120 -13.49 0.53 -6.31
N MET A 121 -14.11 -0.16 -7.26
CA MET A 121 -13.97 -1.62 -7.43
C MET A 121 -12.60 -2.02 -7.99
N THR A 122 -11.93 -1.07 -8.64
CA THR A 122 -10.58 -1.23 -9.20
C THR A 122 -9.75 0.00 -8.89
N PRO A 123 -8.41 -0.08 -8.91
CA PRO A 123 -7.55 1.09 -8.71
C PRO A 123 -7.91 2.22 -9.71
N ASP A 124 -8.45 3.32 -9.20
CA ASP A 124 -8.83 4.50 -9.98
C ASP A 124 -8.11 5.74 -9.45
N TYR A 125 -7.19 6.26 -10.24
CA TYR A 125 -6.37 7.43 -9.92
C TYR A 125 -6.92 8.75 -10.49
N THR A 126 -8.14 8.75 -11.03
CA THR A 126 -8.77 9.96 -11.56
C THR A 126 -8.94 10.99 -10.44
N PHE A 127 -8.41 12.19 -10.63
CA PHE A 127 -8.55 13.28 -9.69
C PHE A 127 -9.95 13.90 -9.79
N GLN A 128 -10.57 14.21 -8.64
CA GLN A 128 -11.88 14.87 -8.55
C GLN A 128 -11.70 16.33 -8.11
N PRO A 129 -11.81 17.30 -9.01
CA PRO A 129 -11.55 18.71 -8.68
C PRO A 129 -12.65 19.34 -7.80
N ASP A 130 -13.87 18.83 -7.83
CA ASP A 130 -15.01 19.29 -7.03
C ASP A 130 -14.86 19.11 -5.51
N LEU A 131 -13.79 18.44 -5.07
CA LEU A 131 -13.43 18.31 -3.67
C LEU A 131 -12.76 19.53 -3.06
N GLU A 132 -12.41 20.53 -3.86
CA GLU A 132 -11.65 21.71 -3.45
C GLU A 132 -12.29 22.42 -2.24
N GLU A 133 -13.60 22.67 -2.28
CA GLU A 133 -14.32 23.33 -1.17
C GLU A 133 -14.22 22.53 0.15
N LYS A 134 -14.33 21.20 0.08
CA LYS A 134 -14.16 20.32 1.23
C LYS A 134 -12.77 20.51 1.85
N PHE A 135 -11.73 20.61 1.02
CA PHE A 135 -10.37 20.84 1.46
C PHE A 135 -10.19 22.23 2.08
N TYR A 136 -10.69 23.29 1.46
CA TYR A 136 -10.67 24.63 2.05
C TYR A 136 -11.29 24.68 3.43
N ARG A 137 -12.48 24.09 3.58
CA ARG A 137 -13.19 24.04 4.86
C ARG A 137 -12.39 23.31 5.94
N ALA A 138 -11.79 22.17 5.61
CA ALA A 138 -11.01 21.38 6.55
C ALA A 138 -9.68 22.07 6.94
N ILE A 139 -8.97 22.61 5.95
CA ILE A 139 -7.66 23.25 6.16
C ILE A 139 -7.81 24.55 6.95
N ARG A 140 -8.83 25.37 6.67
CA ARG A 140 -9.09 26.63 7.38
C ARG A 140 -9.39 26.48 8.87
N ARG A 141 -9.67 25.27 9.34
CA ARG A 141 -9.79 24.99 10.79
C ARG A 141 -8.46 25.17 11.54
N TYR A 142 -7.34 24.97 10.87
CA TYR A 142 -5.99 25.13 11.45
C TYR A 142 -5.10 26.11 10.68
N TYR A 143 -5.49 26.51 9.49
CA TYR A 143 -4.88 27.57 8.70
C TYR A 143 -5.95 28.53 8.17
N PRO A 144 -6.50 29.42 9.04
CA PRO A 144 -7.60 30.33 8.66
C PRO A 144 -7.26 31.27 7.51
N ASP A 145 -6.00 31.67 7.40
CA ASP A 145 -5.51 32.62 6.38
C ASP A 145 -5.23 31.97 5.02
N LEU A 146 -5.67 30.73 4.77
CA LEU A 146 -5.52 30.07 3.46
C LEU A 146 -6.24 30.89 2.39
N PRO A 147 -5.51 31.47 1.41
CA PRO A 147 -6.13 32.30 0.37
C PRO A 147 -7.03 31.48 -0.57
N ASP A 148 -8.06 32.11 -1.07
CA ASP A 148 -8.86 31.53 -2.15
C ASP A 148 -8.00 31.30 -3.42
N GLY A 149 -8.24 30.21 -4.14
CA GLY A 149 -7.47 29.84 -5.33
C GLY A 149 -6.04 29.36 -5.07
N ALA A 150 -5.63 29.23 -3.80
CA ALA A 150 -4.29 28.78 -3.45
C ALA A 150 -4.10 27.27 -3.52
N LEU A 151 -5.18 26.50 -3.48
CA LEU A 151 -5.13 25.04 -3.65
C LEU A 151 -5.08 24.67 -5.12
N GLN A 152 -4.14 23.81 -5.47
CA GLN A 152 -4.02 23.27 -6.82
C GLN A 152 -4.20 21.75 -6.76
N PRO A 153 -4.86 21.13 -7.76
CA PRO A 153 -4.91 19.68 -7.86
C PRO A 153 -3.52 19.05 -7.77
N GLY A 154 -3.36 18.09 -6.91
CA GLY A 154 -2.11 17.35 -6.74
C GLY A 154 -2.20 15.97 -7.38
N TYR A 155 -2.39 14.95 -6.57
CA TYR A 155 -2.52 13.56 -7.02
C TYR A 155 -3.55 12.81 -6.18
N THR A 156 -3.87 11.60 -6.63
CA THR A 156 -4.67 10.63 -5.87
C THR A 156 -3.79 9.47 -5.39
N GLY A 157 -4.08 8.97 -4.21
CA GLY A 157 -3.52 7.73 -3.67
C GLY A 157 -4.60 6.69 -3.47
N ILE A 158 -4.23 5.42 -3.51
CA ILE A 158 -5.12 4.31 -3.21
C ILE A 158 -4.49 3.46 -2.11
N ARG A 159 -5.27 3.19 -1.07
CA ARG A 159 -4.86 2.31 0.03
C ARG A 159 -5.47 0.94 -0.17
N PRO A 160 -4.67 -0.14 -0.16
CA PRO A 160 -5.20 -1.49 -0.10
C PRO A 160 -5.83 -1.72 1.27
N LYS A 161 -7.08 -2.14 1.29
CA LYS A 161 -7.82 -2.47 2.51
C LYS A 161 -8.27 -3.92 2.47
N VAL A 162 -8.32 -4.56 3.63
CA VAL A 162 -8.84 -5.92 3.82
C VAL A 162 -10.22 -5.93 4.47
N THR A 163 -10.71 -4.76 4.88
CA THR A 163 -12.06 -4.54 5.42
C THR A 163 -12.77 -3.45 4.64
N GLY A 164 -14.09 -3.56 4.52
CA GLY A 164 -14.93 -2.63 3.78
C GLY A 164 -15.20 -1.31 4.50
N PRO A 165 -15.86 -0.35 3.83
CA PRO A 165 -16.09 1.00 4.36
C PRO A 165 -17.02 1.05 5.58
N THR A 166 -17.82 0.02 5.82
CA THR A 166 -18.77 -0.07 6.94
C THR A 166 -18.25 -0.93 8.09
N GLU A 167 -17.06 -1.51 7.93
CA GLU A 167 -16.42 -2.36 8.92
C GLU A 167 -15.37 -1.57 9.72
N PRO A 168 -15.03 -2.01 10.93
CA PRO A 168 -13.88 -1.47 11.64
C PRO A 168 -12.61 -1.59 10.79
N ALA A 169 -11.71 -0.62 10.89
CA ALA A 169 -10.46 -0.65 10.15
C ALA A 169 -9.68 -1.93 10.48
N GLY A 170 -9.36 -2.72 9.45
CA GLY A 170 -8.50 -3.89 9.57
C GLY A 170 -7.04 -3.49 9.75
N ASP A 171 -6.26 -4.35 10.41
CA ASP A 171 -4.81 -4.23 10.51
C ASP A 171 -4.11 -4.90 9.32
N PHE A 172 -2.80 -4.74 9.22
CA PHE A 172 -1.95 -5.46 8.28
C PHE A 172 -2.08 -6.96 8.47
N VAL A 173 -2.22 -7.70 7.38
CA VAL A 173 -2.27 -9.15 7.40
C VAL A 173 -0.94 -9.69 6.90
N ILE A 174 -0.12 -10.19 7.82
CA ILE A 174 1.11 -10.93 7.53
C ILE A 174 0.78 -12.41 7.69
N GLN A 175 0.62 -13.11 6.58
CA GLN A 175 0.10 -14.45 6.56
C GLN A 175 1.19 -15.43 6.11
N GLY A 176 1.66 -16.23 7.05
CA GLY A 176 2.69 -17.25 6.85
C GLY A 176 2.13 -18.66 6.73
N PRO A 177 3.01 -19.66 6.58
CA PRO A 177 2.66 -21.08 6.41
C PRO A 177 1.78 -21.64 7.52
N SER A 178 1.88 -21.13 8.74
CA SER A 178 1.05 -21.57 9.87
C SER A 178 -0.45 -21.31 9.68
N LEU A 179 -0.81 -20.34 8.82
CA LEU A 179 -2.19 -19.97 8.56
C LEU A 179 -2.77 -20.63 7.29
N HIS A 180 -1.96 -20.77 6.24
CA HIS A 180 -2.44 -21.28 4.94
C HIS A 180 -1.82 -22.63 4.53
N GLY A 181 -0.89 -23.17 5.32
CA GLY A 181 -0.31 -24.49 5.09
C GLY A 181 0.73 -24.60 3.96
N VAL A 182 1.02 -23.51 3.24
CA VAL A 182 1.96 -23.51 2.11
C VAL A 182 3.36 -23.16 2.59
N ALA A 183 4.25 -24.13 2.59
CA ALA A 183 5.64 -23.92 3.00
C ALA A 183 6.34 -22.90 2.10
N GLY A 184 7.12 -22.00 2.71
CA GLY A 184 7.94 -21.01 1.98
C GLY A 184 7.19 -19.80 1.43
N LEU A 185 5.86 -19.68 1.62
CA LEU A 185 5.08 -18.52 1.18
C LEU A 185 4.73 -17.61 2.35
N VAL A 186 4.93 -16.30 2.19
CA VAL A 186 4.38 -15.29 3.08
C VAL A 186 3.67 -14.23 2.25
N ASN A 187 2.40 -13.98 2.57
CA ASN A 187 1.60 -12.92 1.95
C ASN A 187 1.52 -11.71 2.87
N LEU A 188 1.62 -10.52 2.27
CA LEU A 188 1.43 -9.24 2.93
C LEU A 188 0.21 -8.55 2.32
N PHE A 189 -0.93 -8.61 3.01
CA PHE A 189 -2.16 -7.99 2.57
C PHE A 189 -2.50 -6.75 3.39
N GLY A 190 -3.12 -5.75 2.76
CA GLY A 190 -3.57 -4.56 3.45
C GLY A 190 -2.43 -3.67 3.98
N ILE A 191 -1.22 -3.79 3.44
CA ILE A 191 -0.11 -2.93 3.86
C ILE A 191 -0.30 -1.54 3.28
N GLU A 192 -0.86 -0.66 4.09
CA GLU A 192 -1.08 0.75 3.81
C GLU A 192 -0.21 1.65 4.70
N SER A 193 -0.57 2.90 4.91
CA SER A 193 0.12 3.77 5.88
C SER A 193 -0.12 3.27 7.33
N PRO A 194 0.95 3.09 8.14
CA PRO A 194 2.34 3.51 7.95
C PRO A 194 3.30 2.40 7.45
N GLY A 195 2.89 1.55 6.54
CA GLY A 195 3.64 0.38 6.07
C GLY A 195 5.07 0.69 5.61
N LEU A 196 5.30 1.83 4.94
CA LEU A 196 6.65 2.22 4.53
C LEU A 196 7.55 2.48 5.75
N THR A 197 7.07 3.20 6.74
CA THR A 197 7.80 3.48 7.99
C THR A 197 8.02 2.19 8.79
N ALA A 198 7.05 1.27 8.78
CA ALA A 198 7.11 0.00 9.48
C ALA A 198 7.81 -1.11 8.68
N SER A 199 8.30 -0.85 7.46
CA SER A 199 8.77 -1.87 6.52
C SER A 199 9.87 -2.77 7.07
N LEU A 200 10.81 -2.24 7.87
CA LEU A 200 11.87 -3.05 8.49
C LEU A 200 11.31 -3.98 9.57
N ALA A 201 10.34 -3.54 10.37
CA ALA A 201 9.67 -4.38 11.36
C ALA A 201 8.82 -5.46 10.68
N ILE A 202 8.11 -5.11 9.58
CA ILE A 202 7.38 -6.07 8.75
C ILE A 202 8.34 -7.11 8.19
N ALA A 203 9.50 -6.70 7.65
CA ALA A 203 10.51 -7.62 7.14
C ALA A 203 11.04 -8.58 8.23
N GLN A 204 11.26 -8.08 9.44
CA GLN A 204 11.65 -8.93 10.57
C GLN A 204 10.57 -9.97 10.88
N ARG A 205 9.30 -9.57 10.90
CA ARG A 205 8.19 -10.50 11.11
C ARG A 205 8.08 -11.55 10.01
N VAL A 206 8.30 -11.17 8.75
CA VAL A 206 8.35 -12.11 7.61
C VAL A 206 9.44 -13.17 7.81
N VAL A 207 10.63 -12.77 8.26
CA VAL A 207 11.74 -13.70 8.54
C VAL A 207 11.36 -14.67 9.68
N GLU A 208 10.65 -14.21 10.69
CA GLU A 208 10.16 -15.06 11.79
C GLU A 208 9.17 -16.12 11.28
N GLU A 209 8.20 -15.73 10.45
CA GLU A 209 7.23 -16.66 9.82
C GLU A 209 7.94 -17.75 8.99
N LEU A 210 8.96 -17.38 8.22
CA LEU A 210 9.73 -18.33 7.43
C LEU A 210 10.55 -19.31 8.30
N ARG A 211 11.11 -18.82 9.40
CA ARG A 211 11.90 -19.66 10.33
C ARG A 211 11.03 -20.66 11.08
N MET A 212 9.83 -20.23 11.51
CA MET A 212 8.90 -21.12 12.20
C MET A 212 8.44 -22.27 11.31
N ALA A 213 8.32 -22.04 10.02
CA ALA A 213 7.92 -23.04 9.03
C ALA A 213 9.08 -23.97 8.61
N ALA A 214 10.33 -23.61 8.88
CA ALA A 214 11.51 -24.38 8.50
C ALA A 214 11.97 -25.38 9.59
N VAL A 215 11.28 -25.45 10.73
CA VAL A 215 11.58 -26.44 11.79
C VAL A 215 10.86 -27.72 11.43
N PRO A 216 11.59 -28.82 11.11
CA PRO A 216 10.98 -30.14 10.89
C PRO A 216 10.48 -30.73 12.19
#